data_cf285fec52e01d51339af0351e586ccb
#
_entry.id   cf285fec52e01d51339af0351e586ccb
#
_cell.length_a   1.000
_cell.length_b   1.000
_cell.length_c   1.000
_cell.angle_alpha   90.00
_cell.angle_beta   90.00
_cell.angle_gamma   90.00
#
_symmetry.space_group_name_H-M   'P 1'
#
loop_
_entity.id
_entity.type
_entity.pdbx_description
1 polymer ?
#
loop_
_entity_poly.entity_id
_entity_poly.type
_entity_poly.pdbx_seq_one_letter_code
_entity_poly.pdbx_strand_id
1 'polypeptide(L)'
;MTALLALATGRAGSTGGGVTAGTALQAEGPGTSGSLGFSDVKVGDVYRMTFPLTRNTPKQAVSVTGVKLLNIPAGIKVLGYAVYSVKDTPGYRLGYQETAHPTAGDVDLDRYPNYAGHPYTIKPGALSDKYAVVRLKVTAKVATPISGCEADYTQAGQTHHQTLACKFGLDMT
;
A
#
# COMPACT_ATOMS: atom_id res chain seq x y z
N MET A 1 60.57 -29.50 17.91
CA MET A 1 59.17 -29.73 17.47
C MET A 1 58.36 -28.51 17.85
N THR A 2 58.07 -27.65 16.87
CA THR A 2 57.37 -26.38 17.08
C THR A 2 56.01 -26.47 16.37
N ALA A 3 54.93 -26.48 17.15
CA ALA A 3 53.56 -26.58 16.63
C ALA A 3 53.08 -25.16 16.25
N LEU A 4 52.76 -24.93 14.98
CA LEU A 4 52.08 -23.74 14.50
C LEU A 4 50.58 -23.88 14.74
N LEU A 5 50.00 -23.01 15.56
CA LEU A 5 48.55 -22.79 15.62
C LEU A 5 48.11 -21.86 14.50
N ALA A 6 47.31 -22.35 13.58
CA ALA A 6 46.64 -21.54 12.57
C ALA A 6 45.35 -20.98 13.18
N LEU A 7 45.31 -19.66 13.38
CA LEU A 7 44.07 -18.93 13.70
C LEU A 7 43.24 -18.76 12.42
N ALA A 8 42.11 -19.44 12.33
CA ALA A 8 41.09 -19.21 11.31
C ALA A 8 40.27 -17.97 11.71
N THR A 9 40.54 -16.85 11.09
CA THR A 9 39.70 -15.65 11.19
C THR A 9 38.41 -15.90 10.39
N GLY A 10 37.35 -16.27 11.07
CA GLY A 10 36.00 -16.33 10.49
C GLY A 10 35.56 -14.91 10.10
N ARG A 11 35.52 -14.62 8.82
CA ARG A 11 34.87 -13.44 8.27
C ARG A 11 33.35 -13.63 8.47
N ALA A 12 32.76 -12.92 9.43
CA ALA A 12 31.31 -12.71 9.49
C ALA A 12 30.89 -11.95 8.22
N GLY A 13 30.39 -12.68 7.25
CA GLY A 13 29.78 -12.11 6.07
C GLY A 13 28.52 -11.35 6.50
N SER A 14 28.57 -10.02 6.51
CA SER A 14 27.39 -9.18 6.57
C SER A 14 26.58 -9.45 5.30
N THR A 15 25.57 -10.31 5.41
CA THR A 15 24.52 -10.45 4.39
C THR A 15 23.66 -9.20 4.46
N GLY A 16 24.08 -8.13 3.76
CA GLY A 16 23.25 -7.02 3.42
C GLY A 16 22.07 -7.57 2.59
N GLY A 17 20.93 -7.81 3.23
CA GLY A 17 19.71 -8.26 2.58
C GLY A 17 19.25 -7.19 1.59
N GLY A 18 19.61 -7.33 0.32
CA GLY A 18 19.09 -6.50 -0.75
C GLY A 18 17.57 -6.68 -0.86
N VAL A 19 16.85 -5.60 -1.12
CA VAL A 19 15.42 -5.65 -1.42
C VAL A 19 15.25 -6.30 -2.80
N THR A 20 14.42 -7.33 -2.91
CA THR A 20 14.18 -8.06 -4.16
C THR A 20 12.77 -7.86 -4.67
N ALA A 21 12.56 -8.03 -5.98
CA ALA A 21 11.23 -8.03 -6.58
C ALA A 21 10.40 -9.19 -6.01
N GLY A 22 9.20 -8.89 -5.55
CA GLY A 22 8.29 -9.86 -4.95
C GLY A 22 7.14 -10.25 -5.87
N THR A 23 6.54 -11.42 -5.60
CA THR A 23 5.38 -11.95 -6.34
C THR A 23 4.35 -12.59 -5.42
N ALA A 24 4.46 -12.36 -4.10
CA ALA A 24 3.65 -13.04 -3.11
C ALA A 24 2.21 -12.49 -2.99
N LEU A 25 2.00 -11.27 -3.41
CA LEU A 25 0.73 -10.57 -3.23
C LEU A 25 -0.04 -10.49 -4.55
N GLN A 26 -1.33 -10.83 -4.50
CA GLN A 26 -2.27 -10.59 -5.58
C GLN A 26 -3.24 -9.48 -5.16
N ALA A 27 -3.34 -8.45 -5.99
CA ALA A 27 -4.30 -7.37 -5.78
C ALA A 27 -5.71 -7.84 -6.13
N GLU A 28 -6.68 -7.55 -5.26
CA GLU A 28 -8.09 -7.89 -5.44
C GLU A 28 -8.98 -6.67 -5.18
N GLY A 29 -10.12 -6.61 -5.84
CA GLY A 29 -11.12 -5.59 -5.64
C GLY A 29 -11.11 -4.46 -6.68
N PRO A 30 -11.84 -3.38 -6.39
CA PRO A 30 -11.98 -2.26 -7.31
C PRO A 30 -10.62 -1.62 -7.67
N GLY A 31 -10.48 -1.17 -8.91
CA GLY A 31 -9.25 -0.53 -9.41
C GLY A 31 -8.18 -1.48 -9.93
N THR A 32 -8.30 -2.81 -9.75
CA THR A 32 -7.33 -3.79 -10.27
C THR A 32 -7.50 -4.08 -11.75
N SER A 33 -8.72 -4.03 -12.25
CA SER A 33 -9.07 -4.28 -13.65
C SER A 33 -9.68 -3.07 -14.37
N GLY A 34 -9.80 -1.93 -13.69
CA GLY A 34 -10.37 -0.70 -14.20
C GLY A 34 -9.81 0.52 -13.48
N SER A 35 -10.40 1.70 -13.75
CA SER A 35 -10.09 2.92 -13.01
C SER A 35 -11.17 3.18 -11.97
N LEU A 36 -10.76 3.43 -10.72
CA LEU A 36 -11.60 4.09 -9.74
C LEU A 36 -11.32 5.58 -9.79
N GLY A 37 -12.34 6.42 -9.57
CA GLY A 37 -12.06 7.85 -9.55
C GLY A 37 -13.28 8.72 -9.32
N PHE A 38 -13.03 10.01 -9.41
CA PHE A 38 -14.02 11.07 -9.33
C PHE A 38 -14.08 11.85 -10.63
N SER A 39 -15.29 12.29 -11.00
CA SER A 39 -15.53 13.34 -11.98
C SER A 39 -15.72 14.69 -11.28
N ASP A 40 -15.64 15.76 -12.06
CA ASP A 40 -15.88 17.14 -11.58
C ASP A 40 -14.91 17.59 -10.46
N VAL A 41 -13.71 17.06 -10.49
CA VAL A 41 -12.66 17.34 -9.52
C VAL A 41 -12.17 18.78 -9.63
N LYS A 42 -11.98 19.44 -8.50
CA LYS A 42 -11.52 20.84 -8.44
C LYS A 42 -10.18 20.95 -7.72
N VAL A 43 -9.43 22.00 -8.08
CA VAL A 43 -8.23 22.36 -7.33
C VAL A 43 -8.62 22.72 -5.90
N GLY A 44 -7.93 22.11 -4.93
CA GLY A 44 -8.21 22.25 -3.50
C GLY A 44 -8.85 21.02 -2.89
N ASP A 45 -9.57 20.22 -3.69
CA ASP A 45 -10.27 19.02 -3.19
C ASP A 45 -9.32 18.01 -2.58
N VAL A 46 -9.83 17.29 -1.60
CA VAL A 46 -9.11 16.23 -0.87
C VAL A 46 -9.90 14.94 -0.96
N TYR A 47 -9.23 13.90 -1.39
CA TYR A 47 -9.78 12.56 -1.57
C TYR A 47 -9.07 11.52 -0.72
N ARG A 48 -9.80 10.52 -0.28
CA ARG A 48 -9.27 9.25 0.24
C ARG A 48 -9.49 8.17 -0.79
N MET A 49 -8.44 7.44 -1.12
CA MET A 49 -8.49 6.32 -2.05
C MET A 49 -7.93 5.09 -1.38
N THR A 50 -8.66 4.00 -1.46
CA THR A 50 -8.26 2.72 -0.88
C THR A 50 -7.42 1.94 -1.88
N PHE A 51 -6.28 1.45 -1.42
CA PHE A 51 -5.51 0.48 -2.18
C PHE A 51 -6.31 -0.81 -2.35
N PRO A 52 -6.11 -1.55 -3.46
CA PRO A 52 -6.68 -2.87 -3.60
C PRO A 52 -6.33 -3.74 -2.40
N LEU A 53 -7.28 -4.55 -1.95
CA LEU A 53 -6.98 -5.59 -0.98
C LEU A 53 -5.95 -6.57 -1.57
N THR A 54 -5.11 -7.12 -0.73
CA THR A 54 -4.09 -8.05 -1.18
C THR A 54 -4.34 -9.45 -0.62
N ARG A 55 -4.24 -10.44 -1.49
CA ARG A 55 -4.22 -11.86 -1.13
C ARG A 55 -2.78 -12.35 -1.11
N ASN A 56 -2.41 -13.07 -0.07
CA ASN A 56 -1.15 -13.79 -0.02
C ASN A 56 -1.30 -15.13 -0.75
N THR A 57 -0.66 -15.30 -1.90
CA THR A 57 -0.79 -16.50 -2.72
C THR A 57 0.15 -17.64 -2.33
N PRO A 58 1.38 -17.42 -1.82
CA PRO A 58 2.28 -18.47 -1.36
C PRO A 58 1.80 -19.25 -0.12
N LYS A 59 2.52 -20.35 0.15
CA LYS A 59 2.31 -21.19 1.36
C LYS A 59 2.91 -20.63 2.64
N GLN A 60 3.58 -19.48 2.59
CA GLN A 60 4.21 -18.81 3.73
C GLN A 60 3.52 -17.50 4.03
N ALA A 61 3.47 -17.11 5.29
CA ALA A 61 2.95 -15.83 5.69
C ALA A 61 3.80 -14.67 5.13
N VAL A 62 3.13 -13.57 4.82
CA VAL A 62 3.75 -12.32 4.38
C VAL A 62 3.51 -11.27 5.45
N SER A 63 4.53 -10.51 5.82
CA SER A 63 4.40 -9.34 6.69
C SER A 63 4.55 -8.08 5.84
N VAL A 64 3.44 -7.38 5.59
CA VAL A 64 3.45 -6.10 4.86
C VAL A 64 3.98 -5.02 5.77
N THR A 65 4.99 -4.29 5.29
CA THR A 65 5.71 -3.25 6.03
C THR A 65 5.42 -1.85 5.51
N GLY A 66 4.92 -1.74 4.27
CA GLY A 66 4.61 -0.45 3.67
C GLY A 66 3.80 -0.58 2.39
N VAL A 67 3.17 0.51 2.02
CA VAL A 67 2.50 0.68 0.73
C VAL A 67 2.70 2.10 0.23
N LYS A 68 2.79 2.28 -1.07
CA LYS A 68 2.86 3.61 -1.69
C LYS A 68 2.27 3.62 -3.09
N LEU A 69 1.89 4.80 -3.56
CA LEU A 69 1.51 5.04 -4.94
C LEU A 69 2.76 5.20 -5.82
N LEU A 70 2.63 4.72 -7.05
CA LEU A 70 3.56 4.98 -8.14
C LEU A 70 2.93 5.96 -9.14
N ASN A 71 3.75 6.53 -10.03
CA ASN A 71 3.31 7.37 -11.16
C ASN A 71 2.25 8.42 -10.77
N ILE A 72 2.56 9.20 -9.74
CA ILE A 72 1.71 10.29 -9.28
C ILE A 72 1.86 11.47 -10.25
N PRO A 73 0.79 11.90 -10.94
CA PRO A 73 0.88 13.00 -11.89
C PRO A 73 1.14 14.35 -11.21
N ALA A 74 1.67 15.30 -11.97
CA ALA A 74 1.69 16.68 -11.55
C ALA A 74 0.27 17.16 -11.22
N GLY A 75 0.13 18.03 -10.24
CA GLY A 75 -1.18 18.50 -9.75
C GLY A 75 -1.78 17.65 -8.64
N ILE A 76 -1.13 16.55 -8.22
CA ILE A 76 -1.53 15.76 -7.08
C ILE A 76 -0.46 15.81 -5.99
N LYS A 77 -0.88 16.10 -4.76
CA LYS A 77 -0.05 16.01 -3.56
C LYS A 77 -0.54 14.88 -2.66
N VAL A 78 0.32 13.93 -2.34
CA VAL A 78 0.06 12.93 -1.30
C VAL A 78 0.16 13.63 0.06
N LEU A 79 -0.91 13.54 0.84
CA LEU A 79 -0.96 14.10 2.21
C LEU A 79 -0.55 13.08 3.27
N GLY A 80 -0.67 11.79 2.95
CA GLY A 80 -0.26 10.71 3.84
C GLY A 80 -0.96 9.40 3.52
N TYR A 81 -0.55 8.38 4.25
CA TYR A 81 -1.10 7.01 4.17
C TYR A 81 -1.62 6.62 5.54
N ALA A 82 -2.69 5.84 5.53
CA ALA A 82 -3.26 5.22 6.72
C ALA A 82 -3.53 3.75 6.43
N VAL A 83 -3.57 2.93 7.47
CA VAL A 83 -3.95 1.50 7.38
C VAL A 83 -5.06 1.25 8.39
N TYR A 84 -6.14 0.66 7.92
CA TYR A 84 -7.29 0.34 8.75
C TYR A 84 -7.59 -1.16 8.72
N SER A 85 -8.35 -1.63 9.70
CA SER A 85 -8.89 -2.99 9.72
C SER A 85 -10.30 -3.00 9.14
N VAL A 86 -10.58 -3.97 8.27
CA VAL A 86 -11.93 -4.18 7.74
C VAL A 86 -12.93 -4.43 8.88
N LYS A 87 -12.49 -5.11 9.94
CA LYS A 87 -13.31 -5.39 11.12
C LYS A 87 -13.65 -4.13 11.92
N ASP A 88 -12.68 -3.23 12.06
CA ASP A 88 -12.83 -2.04 12.89
C ASP A 88 -13.63 -0.93 12.18
N THR A 89 -13.73 -0.99 10.86
CA THR A 89 -14.43 0.01 10.04
C THR A 89 -15.66 -0.56 9.31
N PRO A 90 -16.65 -1.10 10.04
CA PRO A 90 -17.84 -1.66 9.42
C PRO A 90 -18.60 -0.60 8.63
N GLY A 91 -19.05 -0.98 7.43
CA GLY A 91 -19.76 -0.08 6.52
C GLY A 91 -18.87 0.82 5.64
N TYR A 92 -17.55 0.86 5.86
CA TYR A 92 -16.67 1.56 4.92
C TYR A 92 -16.65 0.85 3.58
N ARG A 93 -16.95 1.59 2.52
CA ARG A 93 -16.86 1.07 1.16
C ARG A 93 -15.42 1.16 0.68
N LEU A 94 -14.80 0.00 0.45
CA LEU A 94 -13.47 -0.07 -0.13
C LEU A 94 -13.50 0.53 -1.54
N GLY A 95 -12.86 1.68 -1.71
CA GLY A 95 -12.84 2.39 -2.98
C GLY A 95 -12.30 3.80 -2.84
N TYR A 96 -13.19 4.76 -2.75
CA TYR A 96 -12.82 6.17 -2.68
C TYR A 96 -13.85 7.00 -1.91
N GLN A 97 -13.43 8.12 -1.39
CA GLN A 97 -14.27 9.07 -0.65
C GLN A 97 -13.74 10.50 -0.84
N GLU A 98 -14.63 11.43 -1.14
CA GLU A 98 -14.31 12.85 -1.03
C GLU A 98 -14.43 13.30 0.44
N THR A 99 -13.40 13.97 0.95
CA THR A 99 -13.37 14.36 2.36
C THR A 99 -13.87 15.77 2.63
N ALA A 100 -13.92 16.61 1.61
CA ALA A 100 -14.43 17.98 1.73
C ALA A 100 -15.96 18.03 1.75
N HIS A 101 -16.62 17.11 1.05
CA HIS A 101 -18.08 17.05 0.92
C HIS A 101 -18.56 15.63 1.19
N PRO A 102 -18.50 15.16 2.46
CA PRO A 102 -18.94 13.81 2.79
C PRO A 102 -20.44 13.66 2.49
N THR A 103 -20.78 12.54 1.87
CA THR A 103 -22.17 12.17 1.60
C THR A 103 -22.77 11.36 2.75
N ALA A 104 -24.10 11.31 2.80
CA ALA A 104 -24.77 10.48 3.80
C ALA A 104 -24.36 9.00 3.63
N GLY A 105 -23.79 8.42 4.69
CA GLY A 105 -23.25 7.06 4.68
C GLY A 105 -21.74 6.96 4.51
N ASP A 106 -21.04 8.08 4.32
CA ASP A 106 -19.58 8.11 4.37
C ASP A 106 -19.10 7.83 5.80
N VAL A 107 -18.08 6.99 5.89
CA VAL A 107 -17.47 6.62 7.16
C VAL A 107 -16.34 7.57 7.49
N ASP A 108 -16.41 8.21 8.66
CA ASP A 108 -15.32 9.04 9.17
C ASP A 108 -14.18 8.15 9.67
N LEU A 109 -13.22 7.88 8.77
CA LEU A 109 -12.07 7.03 9.08
C LEU A 109 -11.16 7.59 10.17
N ASP A 110 -11.18 8.90 10.43
CA ASP A 110 -10.33 9.51 11.48
C ASP A 110 -10.73 9.09 12.89
N ARG A 111 -11.90 8.47 13.07
CA ARG A 111 -12.38 7.90 14.33
C ARG A 111 -11.86 6.50 14.64
N TYR A 112 -11.20 5.87 13.67
CA TYR A 112 -10.78 4.48 13.82
C TYR A 112 -9.27 4.36 14.00
N PRO A 113 -8.77 3.29 14.64
CA PRO A 113 -7.36 3.07 14.82
C PRO A 113 -6.62 3.02 13.48
N ASN A 114 -5.57 3.82 13.35
CA ASN A 114 -4.67 3.82 12.22
C ASN A 114 -3.46 2.94 12.53
N TYR A 115 -3.27 1.89 11.75
CA TYR A 115 -2.19 0.92 11.88
C TYR A 115 -0.97 1.24 10.98
N ALA A 116 -0.93 2.41 10.33
CA ALA A 116 0.22 2.81 9.54
C ALA A 116 1.50 2.84 10.40
N GLY A 117 2.62 2.39 9.83
CA GLY A 117 3.89 2.26 10.54
C GLY A 117 4.03 0.96 11.36
N HIS A 118 2.99 0.15 11.45
CA HIS A 118 3.04 -1.17 12.08
C HIS A 118 2.90 -2.25 11.02
N PRO A 119 3.86 -3.19 10.90
CA PRO A 119 3.74 -4.33 10.01
C PRO A 119 2.49 -5.17 10.34
N TYR A 120 1.82 -5.67 9.31
CA TYR A 120 0.69 -6.58 9.48
C TYR A 120 0.85 -7.85 8.64
N THR A 121 0.38 -8.96 9.19
CA THR A 121 0.60 -10.28 8.61
C THR A 121 -0.61 -10.73 7.80
N ILE A 122 -0.35 -11.21 6.58
CA ILE A 122 -1.34 -11.91 5.75
C ILE A 122 -0.98 -13.40 5.76
N LYS A 123 -1.89 -14.22 6.26
CA LYS A 123 -1.72 -15.67 6.33
C LYS A 123 -1.66 -16.28 4.92
N PRO A 124 -1.06 -17.47 4.75
CA PRO A 124 -1.06 -18.20 3.48
C PRO A 124 -2.46 -18.36 2.90
N GLY A 125 -2.65 -18.05 1.62
CA GLY A 125 -3.93 -18.15 0.91
C GLY A 125 -5.01 -17.15 1.35
N ALA A 126 -4.77 -16.35 2.38
CA ALA A 126 -5.77 -15.44 2.93
C ALA A 126 -5.78 -14.08 2.20
N LEU A 127 -6.96 -13.47 2.17
CA LEU A 127 -7.12 -12.05 1.89
C LEU A 127 -6.71 -11.25 3.13
N SER A 128 -6.11 -10.10 2.93
CA SER A 128 -5.77 -9.18 4.03
C SER A 128 -7.03 -8.72 4.77
N ASP A 129 -6.98 -8.72 6.10
CA ASP A 129 -7.97 -8.09 6.96
C ASP A 129 -7.70 -6.60 7.17
N LYS A 130 -6.61 -6.10 6.61
CA LYS A 130 -6.23 -4.69 6.62
C LYS A 130 -6.18 -4.12 5.23
N TYR A 131 -6.48 -2.84 5.11
CA TYR A 131 -6.40 -2.11 3.87
C TYR A 131 -5.71 -0.76 4.07
N ALA A 132 -4.98 -0.35 3.08
CA ALA A 132 -4.33 0.95 3.07
C ALA A 132 -5.21 1.99 2.38
N VAL A 133 -5.13 3.22 2.87
CA VAL A 133 -5.81 4.39 2.32
C VAL A 133 -4.77 5.48 2.12
N VAL A 134 -4.78 6.11 0.95
CA VAL A 134 -4.00 7.31 0.68
C VAL A 134 -4.90 8.53 0.71
N ARG A 135 -4.41 9.61 1.32
CA ARG A 135 -5.03 10.93 1.29
C ARG A 135 -4.32 11.79 0.24
N LEU A 136 -5.08 12.33 -0.69
CA LEU A 136 -4.59 13.09 -1.83
C LEU A 136 -5.22 14.47 -1.85
N LYS A 137 -4.46 15.49 -2.23
CA LYS A 137 -4.97 16.84 -2.52
C LYS A 137 -4.70 17.19 -3.96
N VAL A 138 -5.71 17.72 -4.63
CA VAL A 138 -5.58 18.29 -5.97
C VAL A 138 -4.99 19.69 -5.82
N THR A 139 -3.85 19.93 -6.45
CA THR A 139 -3.12 21.22 -6.36
C THR A 139 -3.06 21.95 -7.69
N ALA A 140 -3.30 21.25 -8.80
CA ALA A 140 -3.38 21.80 -10.15
C ALA A 140 -4.13 20.83 -11.06
N LYS A 141 -4.28 21.19 -12.34
CA LYS A 141 -4.91 20.32 -13.35
C LYS A 141 -4.21 18.96 -13.43
N VAL A 142 -4.99 17.89 -13.35
CA VAL A 142 -4.53 16.50 -13.46
C VAL A 142 -4.76 16.03 -14.89
N ALA A 143 -3.69 15.67 -15.59
CA ALA A 143 -3.76 15.28 -17.01
C ALA A 143 -3.85 13.76 -17.21
N THR A 144 -3.38 12.96 -16.22
CA THR A 144 -3.32 11.51 -16.32
C THR A 144 -3.73 10.88 -14.99
N PRO A 145 -4.31 9.69 -15.00
CA PRO A 145 -4.62 8.98 -13.76
C PRO A 145 -3.34 8.61 -13.00
N ILE A 146 -3.46 8.47 -11.68
CA ILE A 146 -2.47 7.79 -10.84
C ILE A 146 -2.47 6.32 -11.25
N SER A 147 -1.30 5.73 -11.48
CA SER A 147 -1.19 4.32 -11.88
C SER A 147 -0.07 3.59 -11.16
N GLY A 148 -0.38 2.38 -10.74
CA GLY A 148 0.53 1.52 -10.00
C GLY A 148 0.59 1.83 -8.52
N CYS A 149 0.58 0.76 -7.75
CA CYS A 149 0.81 0.74 -6.32
C CYS A 149 2.01 -0.16 -6.03
N GLU A 150 2.72 0.10 -4.95
CA GLU A 150 3.78 -0.78 -4.48
C GLU A 150 3.51 -1.20 -3.05
N ALA A 151 3.74 -2.47 -2.78
CA ALA A 151 3.76 -3.01 -1.43
C ALA A 151 5.16 -3.46 -1.08
N ASP A 152 5.64 -3.03 0.09
CA ASP A 152 6.85 -3.53 0.71
C ASP A 152 6.47 -4.59 1.74
N TYR A 153 7.16 -5.73 1.74
CA TYR A 153 6.87 -6.80 2.67
C TYR A 153 8.10 -7.68 2.97
N THR A 154 8.01 -8.43 4.05
CA THR A 154 8.97 -9.49 4.36
C THR A 154 8.31 -10.86 4.24
N GLN A 155 9.07 -11.82 3.70
CA GLN A 155 8.70 -13.23 3.62
C GLN A 155 9.93 -14.09 3.83
N ALA A 156 9.85 -15.08 4.70
CA ALA A 156 10.97 -15.96 5.04
C ALA A 156 12.26 -15.19 5.42
N GLY A 157 12.15 -14.06 6.10
CA GLY A 157 13.28 -13.23 6.51
C GLY A 157 13.89 -12.37 5.40
N GLN A 158 13.34 -12.39 4.19
CA GLN A 158 13.78 -11.54 3.08
C GLN A 158 12.82 -10.38 2.87
N THR A 159 13.36 -9.24 2.47
CA THR A 159 12.57 -8.03 2.14
C THR A 159 12.31 -7.98 0.64
N HIS A 160 11.08 -7.68 0.30
CA HIS A 160 10.60 -7.60 -1.08
C HIS A 160 9.85 -6.30 -1.31
N HIS A 161 9.88 -5.82 -2.55
CA HIS A 161 8.91 -4.84 -3.07
C HIS A 161 8.15 -5.47 -4.23
N GLN A 162 6.88 -5.16 -4.34
CA GLN A 162 6.03 -5.69 -5.40
C GLN A 162 5.10 -4.60 -5.93
N THR A 163 5.18 -4.37 -7.25
CA THR A 163 4.21 -3.52 -7.94
C THR A 163 2.89 -4.28 -8.09
N LEU A 164 1.80 -3.61 -7.71
CA LEU A 164 0.44 -4.11 -7.79
C LEU A 164 -0.35 -3.25 -8.79
N ALA A 165 -1.29 -3.88 -9.49
CA ALA A 165 -2.20 -3.16 -10.35
C ALA A 165 -3.14 -2.29 -9.49
N CYS A 166 -3.14 -0.99 -9.73
CA CYS A 166 -4.13 -0.05 -9.23
C CYS A 166 -4.20 1.16 -10.17
N LYS A 167 -5.36 1.76 -10.29
CA LYS A 167 -5.55 2.95 -11.11
C LYS A 167 -6.62 3.86 -10.50
N PHE A 168 -6.27 5.14 -10.30
CA PHE A 168 -7.16 6.14 -9.77
C PHE A 168 -7.28 7.32 -10.74
N GLY A 169 -8.50 7.60 -11.19
CA GLY A 169 -8.83 8.75 -12.03
C GLY A 169 -9.29 9.93 -11.19
N LEU A 170 -8.86 11.13 -11.57
CA LEU A 170 -9.35 12.40 -11.03
C LEU A 170 -9.64 13.29 -12.22
N ASP A 171 -10.85 13.16 -12.76
CA ASP A 171 -11.25 13.83 -13.99
C ASP A 171 -11.75 15.25 -13.67
N MET A 172 -11.04 16.23 -14.23
CA MET A 172 -11.38 17.65 -14.08
C MET A 172 -12.17 18.10 -15.32
N THR A 173 -13.31 18.67 -15.10
CA THR A 173 -14.09 19.36 -16.15
C THR A 173 -13.55 20.75 -16.44
#